data_7744f7ea8f13fc01a954b4c5b833f772
#
_entry.id   7744f7ea8f13fc01a954b4c5b833f772
#
_cell.length_a   1.000
_cell.length_b   1.000
_cell.length_c   1.000
_cell.angle_alpha   90.00
_cell.angle_beta   90.00
_cell.angle_gamma   90.00
#
_symmetry.space_group_name_H-M   'P 1'
#
loop_
_entity.id
_entity.type
_entity.pdbx_description
1 polymer ?
#
loop_
_entity_poly.entity_id
_entity_poly.type
_entity_poly.pdbx_seq_one_letter_code
_entity_poly.pdbx_strand_id
1 'polypeptide(L)'
;MRYGFTTGSCAAAAAKAAAYMLLTGKIKNCITIETPKGIPYTAEVTDIVRGESQVSCAVVKDGGDDPDVTSGSKICATVTADNRGDGEKELLQIDGGKGVGRVTRPGLDQPVGNAAINHVPREMITREVQEVCRICDFPGTLHILISVPDGEALAERTFNPRLGIVGGISILGTTGIVEPMSSQALKETIRVELRQQRAEGQTIAAVSPGNYGLDFMQQTYGYDLDRSVKCSNFIGETIDMAAELGFCAMLLTGHIGKLIKVAGGIMNTHSHEGDCRMELLAAAGIRENVSLECLKKILDCVTTEEALAFIDAEGKKEDIMEDTMEKIDFYLKKRAAGRLQIECIVYSNTYGLLGMTAKAEELLRRLL
;
A
#
# COMPACT_ATOMS: atom_id res chain seq x y z
N MET A 1 -3.35 -12.11 -18.59
CA MET A 1 -3.94 -11.35 -17.46
C MET A 1 -4.70 -10.17 -18.05
N ARG A 2 -5.97 -10.03 -17.68
CA ARG A 2 -6.83 -8.94 -18.12
C ARG A 2 -6.72 -7.78 -17.13
N TYR A 3 -6.45 -6.60 -17.62
CA TYR A 3 -6.46 -5.37 -16.82
C TYR A 3 -7.89 -5.02 -16.40
N GLY A 4 -8.00 -4.40 -15.23
CA GLY A 4 -9.22 -3.78 -14.73
C GLY A 4 -9.13 -2.26 -14.71
N PHE A 5 -10.17 -1.61 -14.17
CA PHE A 5 -10.24 -0.17 -14.01
C PHE A 5 -10.39 0.20 -12.53
N THR A 6 -9.75 1.30 -12.13
CA THR A 6 -9.73 1.75 -10.74
C THR A 6 -11.07 2.35 -10.32
N THR A 7 -11.29 2.46 -8.99
CA THR A 7 -12.44 3.21 -8.45
C THR A 7 -12.49 4.65 -8.96
N GLY A 8 -11.29 5.27 -9.17
CA GLY A 8 -11.18 6.61 -9.75
C GLY A 8 -11.68 6.70 -11.18
N SER A 9 -11.34 5.71 -12.03
CA SER A 9 -11.84 5.66 -13.42
C SER A 9 -13.35 5.47 -13.47
N CYS A 10 -13.89 4.59 -12.62
CA CYS A 10 -15.35 4.40 -12.55
C CYS A 10 -16.06 5.66 -12.06
N ALA A 11 -15.51 6.36 -11.07
CA ALA A 11 -16.06 7.63 -10.56
C ALA A 11 -16.05 8.73 -11.64
N ALA A 12 -14.95 8.85 -12.39
CA ALA A 12 -14.85 9.83 -13.48
C ALA A 12 -15.85 9.52 -14.62
N ALA A 13 -16.00 8.23 -14.98
CA ALA A 13 -16.97 7.80 -15.98
C ALA A 13 -18.43 8.08 -15.53
N ALA A 14 -18.77 7.73 -14.28
CA ALA A 14 -20.10 8.00 -13.74
C ALA A 14 -20.39 9.51 -13.65
N ALA A 15 -19.41 10.32 -13.20
CA ALA A 15 -19.56 11.77 -13.12
C ALA A 15 -19.74 12.42 -14.50
N LYS A 16 -18.92 12.02 -15.50
CA LYS A 16 -19.08 12.48 -16.90
C LYS A 16 -20.47 12.15 -17.46
N ALA A 17 -20.94 10.92 -17.25
CA ALA A 17 -22.23 10.47 -17.73
C ALA A 17 -23.37 11.25 -17.07
N ALA A 18 -23.34 11.42 -15.74
CA ALA A 18 -24.35 12.16 -15.00
C ALA A 18 -24.39 13.65 -15.42
N ALA A 19 -23.23 14.30 -15.55
CA ALA A 19 -23.12 15.69 -16.05
C ALA A 19 -23.67 15.82 -17.48
N TYR A 20 -23.29 14.89 -18.36
CA TYR A 20 -23.80 14.88 -19.74
C TYR A 20 -25.34 14.79 -19.77
N MET A 21 -25.92 13.86 -19.01
CA MET A 21 -27.37 13.66 -18.96
C MET A 21 -28.10 14.86 -18.33
N LEU A 22 -27.48 15.49 -17.33
CA LEU A 22 -28.02 16.68 -16.67
C LEU A 22 -28.07 17.86 -17.63
N LEU A 23 -26.96 18.17 -18.30
CA LEU A 23 -26.83 19.37 -19.12
C LEU A 23 -27.50 19.24 -20.50
N THR A 24 -27.54 18.03 -21.08
CA THR A 24 -28.15 17.82 -22.41
C THR A 24 -29.60 17.34 -22.39
N GLY A 25 -30.02 16.81 -21.24
CA GLY A 25 -31.34 16.15 -21.15
C GLY A 25 -31.40 14.77 -21.85
N LYS A 26 -30.30 14.27 -22.45
CA LYS A 26 -30.27 13.02 -23.21
C LYS A 26 -29.75 11.88 -22.35
N ILE A 27 -30.39 10.70 -22.41
CA ILE A 27 -29.90 9.49 -21.72
C ILE A 27 -28.60 9.00 -22.36
N LYS A 28 -27.67 8.56 -21.52
CA LYS A 28 -26.38 8.02 -21.92
C LYS A 28 -26.14 6.68 -21.23
N ASN A 29 -26.26 5.58 -21.97
CA ASN A 29 -26.11 4.22 -21.45
C ASN A 29 -24.65 3.69 -21.49
N CYS A 30 -23.77 4.43 -22.15
CA CYS A 30 -22.36 4.06 -22.28
C CYS A 30 -21.53 5.35 -22.38
N ILE A 31 -20.42 5.43 -21.66
CA ILE A 31 -19.56 6.61 -21.63
C ILE A 31 -18.09 6.20 -21.75
N THR A 32 -17.32 6.98 -22.49
CA THR A 32 -15.87 6.79 -22.64
C THR A 32 -15.11 7.93 -21.97
N ILE A 33 -14.10 7.58 -21.20
CA ILE A 33 -13.12 8.50 -20.64
C ILE A 33 -11.70 8.07 -21.04
N GLU A 34 -10.76 8.97 -20.94
CA GLU A 34 -9.34 8.63 -21.08
C GLU A 34 -8.70 8.48 -19.70
N THR A 35 -8.02 7.34 -19.47
CA THR A 35 -7.29 7.12 -18.22
C THR A 35 -5.95 7.88 -18.22
N PRO A 36 -5.32 8.16 -17.06
CA PRO A 36 -3.99 8.77 -17.01
C PRO A 36 -2.92 7.96 -17.76
N LYS A 37 -3.12 6.64 -17.91
CA LYS A 37 -2.22 5.77 -18.70
C LYS A 37 -2.43 5.91 -20.22
N GLY A 38 -3.39 6.73 -20.68
CA GLY A 38 -3.72 6.90 -22.10
C GLY A 38 -4.56 5.75 -22.69
N ILE A 39 -5.14 4.90 -21.84
CA ILE A 39 -6.03 3.81 -22.27
C ILE A 39 -7.47 4.27 -22.18
N PRO A 40 -8.26 4.22 -23.25
CA PRO A 40 -9.65 4.57 -23.21
C PRO A 40 -10.44 3.55 -22.36
N TYR A 41 -11.30 4.07 -21.49
CA TYR A 41 -12.24 3.28 -20.69
C TYR A 41 -13.66 3.56 -21.12
N THR A 42 -14.31 2.56 -21.68
CA THR A 42 -15.72 2.62 -22.05
C THR A 42 -16.54 1.85 -21.01
N ALA A 43 -17.33 2.56 -20.24
CA ALA A 43 -18.15 2.02 -19.16
C ALA A 43 -19.62 1.98 -19.54
N GLU A 44 -20.31 0.91 -19.15
CA GLU A 44 -21.76 0.84 -19.14
C GLU A 44 -22.29 1.69 -17.97
N VAL A 45 -23.33 2.47 -18.24
CA VAL A 45 -23.97 3.36 -17.26
C VAL A 45 -25.28 2.75 -16.82
N THR A 46 -25.41 2.50 -15.53
CA THR A 46 -26.58 1.86 -14.91
C THR A 46 -27.22 2.75 -13.85
N ASP A 47 -28.33 2.32 -13.30
CA ASP A 47 -29.03 2.97 -12.17
C ASP A 47 -29.28 4.48 -12.41
N ILE A 48 -29.69 4.83 -13.62
CA ILE A 48 -29.91 6.23 -14.00
C ILE A 48 -31.17 6.76 -13.31
N VAL A 49 -31.02 7.78 -12.48
CA VAL A 49 -32.13 8.52 -11.85
C VAL A 49 -32.01 9.98 -12.21
N ARG A 50 -33.08 10.54 -12.73
CA ARG A 50 -33.14 11.94 -13.21
C ARG A 50 -34.14 12.75 -12.43
N GLY A 51 -33.69 13.89 -11.93
CA GLY A 51 -34.49 14.95 -11.35
C GLY A 51 -34.42 16.24 -12.21
N GLU A 52 -35.08 17.30 -11.78
CA GLU A 52 -35.04 18.58 -12.48
C GLU A 52 -33.66 19.25 -12.44
N SER A 53 -32.99 19.23 -11.30
CA SER A 53 -31.70 19.88 -11.08
C SER A 53 -30.55 18.91 -10.80
N GLN A 54 -30.80 17.60 -10.81
CA GLN A 54 -29.82 16.60 -10.56
C GLN A 54 -29.98 15.32 -11.38
N VAL A 55 -28.87 14.64 -11.65
CA VAL A 55 -28.85 13.30 -12.24
C VAL A 55 -27.90 12.45 -11.45
N SER A 56 -28.29 11.21 -11.16
CA SER A 56 -27.40 10.19 -10.63
C SER A 56 -27.32 8.98 -11.54
N CYS A 57 -26.17 8.33 -11.57
CA CYS A 57 -25.98 7.05 -12.25
C CYS A 57 -24.83 6.28 -11.62
N ALA A 58 -24.66 5.02 -12.01
CA ALA A 58 -23.62 4.15 -11.52
C ALA A 58 -22.82 3.52 -12.67
N VAL A 59 -21.58 3.17 -12.36
CA VAL A 59 -20.71 2.31 -13.16
C VAL A 59 -20.27 1.14 -12.29
N VAL A 60 -20.37 -0.08 -12.81
CA VAL A 60 -19.91 -1.27 -12.11
C VAL A 60 -18.41 -1.41 -12.32
N LYS A 61 -17.65 -1.50 -11.22
CA LYS A 61 -16.21 -1.66 -11.29
C LYS A 61 -15.82 -3.06 -11.76
N ASP A 62 -15.03 -3.12 -12.81
CA ASP A 62 -14.36 -4.31 -13.28
C ASP A 62 -12.88 -4.27 -12.88
N GLY A 63 -12.49 -5.12 -11.93
CA GLY A 63 -11.11 -5.24 -11.44
C GLY A 63 -10.19 -6.06 -12.35
N GLY A 64 -10.68 -6.61 -13.46
CA GLY A 64 -9.91 -7.54 -14.31
C GLY A 64 -9.66 -8.87 -13.59
N ASP A 65 -8.47 -9.40 -13.74
CA ASP A 65 -8.03 -10.64 -13.07
C ASP A 65 -7.45 -10.38 -11.66
N ASP A 66 -7.50 -9.13 -11.16
CA ASP A 66 -7.04 -8.79 -9.81
C ASP A 66 -8.05 -9.24 -8.75
N PRO A 67 -7.62 -9.85 -7.62
CA PRO A 67 -8.50 -10.23 -6.52
C PRO A 67 -8.95 -9.04 -5.66
N ASP A 68 -9.18 -7.89 -6.26
CA ASP A 68 -9.60 -6.67 -5.61
C ASP A 68 -11.01 -6.81 -5.02
N VAL A 69 -11.13 -6.56 -3.71
CA VAL A 69 -12.40 -6.65 -2.97
C VAL A 69 -13.47 -5.69 -3.47
N THR A 70 -13.08 -4.64 -4.18
CA THR A 70 -14.00 -3.64 -4.77
C THR A 70 -14.49 -4.03 -6.17
N SER A 71 -14.03 -5.15 -6.75
CA SER A 71 -14.53 -5.64 -8.03
C SER A 71 -16.01 -6.00 -7.93
N GLY A 72 -16.81 -5.59 -8.93
CA GLY A 72 -18.26 -5.74 -8.95
C GLY A 72 -19.03 -4.66 -8.18
N SER A 73 -18.37 -3.77 -7.44
CA SER A 73 -19.03 -2.69 -6.71
C SER A 73 -19.56 -1.61 -7.65
N LYS A 74 -20.68 -1.01 -7.29
CA LYS A 74 -21.24 0.15 -7.99
C LYS A 74 -20.59 1.43 -7.49
N ILE A 75 -19.97 2.17 -8.40
CA ILE A 75 -19.44 3.50 -8.14
C ILE A 75 -20.45 4.50 -8.73
N CYS A 76 -21.13 5.22 -7.86
CA CYS A 76 -22.20 6.13 -8.22
C CYS A 76 -21.69 7.57 -8.25
N ALA A 77 -22.23 8.36 -9.17
CA ALA A 77 -22.05 9.81 -9.16
C ALA A 77 -23.41 10.48 -9.21
N THR A 78 -23.64 11.44 -8.32
CA THR A 78 -24.78 12.37 -8.38
C THR A 78 -24.24 13.74 -8.73
N VAL A 79 -24.73 14.32 -9.82
CA VAL A 79 -24.34 15.65 -10.27
C VAL A 79 -25.55 16.58 -10.15
N THR A 80 -25.37 17.70 -9.46
CA THR A 80 -26.38 18.74 -9.24
C THR A 80 -25.87 20.05 -9.82
N ALA A 81 -26.74 20.76 -10.57
CA ALA A 81 -26.41 22.06 -11.09
C ALA A 81 -26.87 23.19 -10.14
N ASP A 82 -25.97 24.13 -9.86
CA ASP A 82 -26.31 25.40 -9.24
C ASP A 82 -26.16 26.51 -10.27
N ASN A 83 -27.31 27.03 -10.68
CA ASN A 83 -27.41 28.11 -11.68
C ASN A 83 -27.21 29.50 -11.06
N ARG A 84 -26.98 29.59 -9.73
CA ARG A 84 -26.72 30.86 -9.07
C ARG A 84 -25.22 31.19 -9.23
N GLY A 85 -24.89 31.82 -10.35
CA GLY A 85 -23.54 32.30 -10.64
C GLY A 85 -23.17 33.48 -9.76
N ASP A 86 -22.65 33.23 -8.54
CA ASP A 86 -21.79 34.19 -7.85
C ASP A 86 -20.38 34.03 -8.43
N GLY A 87 -19.91 35.02 -9.19
CA GLY A 87 -18.76 34.99 -10.09
C GLY A 87 -17.36 34.68 -9.49
N GLU A 88 -17.24 34.06 -8.32
CA GLU A 88 -15.99 33.69 -7.66
C GLU A 88 -15.94 32.22 -7.21
N LYS A 89 -16.94 31.39 -7.52
CA LYS A 89 -16.93 29.99 -7.08
C LYS A 89 -16.25 29.07 -8.10
N GLU A 90 -15.55 28.05 -7.58
CA GLU A 90 -15.03 26.97 -8.40
C GLU A 90 -16.14 26.36 -9.26
N LEU A 91 -15.88 26.17 -10.55
CA LEU A 91 -16.81 25.58 -11.53
C LEU A 91 -17.31 24.20 -11.12
N LEU A 92 -16.50 23.43 -10.38
CA LEU A 92 -16.78 22.07 -9.95
C LEU A 92 -16.46 21.89 -8.46
N GLN A 93 -17.39 21.29 -7.73
CA GLN A 93 -17.18 20.89 -6.34
C GLN A 93 -17.36 19.38 -6.21
N ILE A 94 -16.32 18.67 -5.75
CA ILE A 94 -16.30 17.21 -5.66
C ILE A 94 -16.25 16.80 -4.19
N ASP A 95 -17.19 15.97 -3.76
CA ASP A 95 -17.19 15.40 -2.41
C ASP A 95 -17.62 13.92 -2.41
N GLY A 96 -17.41 13.24 -1.28
CA GLY A 96 -17.82 11.86 -1.05
C GLY A 96 -19.13 11.77 -0.28
N GLY A 97 -20.04 10.94 -0.79
CA GLY A 97 -21.28 10.56 -0.15
C GLY A 97 -21.16 9.20 0.57
N LYS A 98 -22.30 8.50 0.68
CA LYS A 98 -22.37 7.21 1.36
C LYS A 98 -21.33 6.21 0.83
N GLY A 99 -20.60 5.56 1.75
CA GLY A 99 -19.62 4.53 1.43
C GLY A 99 -18.31 5.02 0.82
N VAL A 100 -18.14 6.33 0.66
CA VAL A 100 -16.83 6.94 0.43
C VAL A 100 -16.28 7.41 1.77
N GLY A 101 -15.11 6.91 2.15
CA GLY A 101 -14.53 7.19 3.45
C GLY A 101 -14.12 8.64 3.65
N ARG A 102 -14.00 9.05 4.90
CA ARG A 102 -13.44 10.35 5.32
C ARG A 102 -12.06 10.15 5.93
N VAL A 103 -11.16 11.03 5.60
CA VAL A 103 -9.81 11.06 6.17
C VAL A 103 -9.85 11.56 7.60
N THR A 104 -9.31 10.78 8.55
CA THR A 104 -9.27 11.12 9.98
C THR A 104 -7.85 11.30 10.52
N ARG A 105 -6.82 10.89 9.76
CA ARG A 105 -5.41 11.00 10.15
C ARG A 105 -4.61 11.78 9.11
N PRO A 106 -3.58 12.52 9.52
CA PRO A 106 -2.70 13.22 8.58
C PRO A 106 -1.82 12.23 7.80
N GLY A 107 -1.17 12.70 6.72
CA GLY A 107 -0.23 11.92 5.92
C GLY A 107 -0.85 11.17 4.74
N LEU A 108 -2.18 11.23 4.58
CA LEU A 108 -2.88 10.74 3.39
C LEU A 108 -2.87 11.79 2.26
N ASP A 109 -3.33 11.38 1.09
CA ASP A 109 -3.45 12.24 -0.10
C ASP A 109 -4.34 13.46 0.16
N GLN A 110 -5.45 13.26 0.87
CA GLN A 110 -6.39 14.32 1.20
C GLN A 110 -6.23 14.80 2.65
N PRO A 111 -6.50 16.08 2.92
CA PRO A 111 -6.53 16.63 4.28
C PRO A 111 -7.56 15.93 5.18
N VAL A 112 -7.30 15.98 6.50
CA VAL A 112 -8.24 15.48 7.52
C VAL A 112 -9.60 16.17 7.37
N GLY A 113 -10.66 15.39 7.42
CA GLY A 113 -12.05 15.82 7.22
C GLY A 113 -12.56 15.69 5.78
N ASN A 114 -11.68 15.65 4.79
CA ASN A 114 -12.07 15.51 3.40
C ASN A 114 -12.48 14.08 3.05
N ALA A 115 -13.28 13.95 1.98
CA ALA A 115 -13.56 12.65 1.38
C ALA A 115 -12.28 12.01 0.85
N ALA A 116 -12.14 10.71 1.07
CA ALA A 116 -11.00 9.92 0.58
C ALA A 116 -11.08 9.68 -0.94
N ILE A 117 -11.15 10.78 -1.69
CA ILE A 117 -11.07 10.82 -3.15
C ILE A 117 -9.71 11.44 -3.48
N ASN A 118 -8.74 10.62 -3.88
CA ASN A 118 -7.36 11.05 -4.11
C ASN A 118 -7.26 12.08 -5.24
N HIS A 119 -6.11 12.79 -5.32
CA HIS A 119 -5.91 13.89 -6.28
C HIS A 119 -6.10 13.42 -7.74
N VAL A 120 -5.51 12.30 -8.17
CA VAL A 120 -5.65 11.82 -9.55
C VAL A 120 -7.11 11.52 -9.93
N PRO A 121 -7.92 10.77 -9.14
CA PRO A 121 -9.37 10.68 -9.36
C PRO A 121 -10.08 12.03 -9.42
N ARG A 122 -9.74 13.00 -8.56
CA ARG A 122 -10.32 14.35 -8.62
C ARG A 122 -9.99 15.06 -9.92
N GLU A 123 -8.73 14.98 -10.38
CA GLU A 123 -8.31 15.53 -11.67
C GLU A 123 -9.03 14.86 -12.84
N MET A 124 -9.20 13.54 -12.82
CA MET A 124 -9.95 12.81 -13.84
C MET A 124 -11.42 13.27 -13.88
N ILE A 125 -12.09 13.31 -12.73
CA ILE A 125 -13.47 13.77 -12.63
C ILE A 125 -13.57 15.20 -13.15
N THR A 126 -12.66 16.08 -12.70
CA THR A 126 -12.65 17.49 -13.11
C THR A 126 -12.49 17.63 -14.62
N ARG A 127 -11.50 16.96 -15.22
CA ARG A 127 -11.24 17.01 -16.66
C ARG A 127 -12.45 16.55 -17.48
N GLU A 128 -12.98 15.39 -17.13
CA GLU A 128 -14.06 14.76 -17.88
C GLU A 128 -15.39 15.55 -17.77
N VAL A 129 -15.68 16.12 -16.60
CA VAL A 129 -16.89 16.95 -16.41
C VAL A 129 -16.72 18.34 -17.02
N GLN A 130 -15.54 18.96 -16.93
CA GLN A 130 -15.27 20.24 -17.61
C GLN A 130 -15.38 20.13 -19.14
N GLU A 131 -15.02 18.98 -19.72
CA GLU A 131 -15.25 18.75 -21.14
C GLU A 131 -16.75 18.84 -21.49
N VAL A 132 -17.60 18.21 -20.66
CA VAL A 132 -19.06 18.28 -20.84
C VAL A 132 -19.59 19.71 -20.68
N CYS A 133 -19.13 20.44 -19.64
CA CYS A 133 -19.49 21.83 -19.43
C CYS A 133 -19.13 22.69 -20.65
N ARG A 134 -17.95 22.51 -21.24
CA ARG A 134 -17.54 23.24 -22.45
C ARG A 134 -18.39 22.91 -23.67
N ILE A 135 -18.75 21.63 -23.87
CA ILE A 135 -19.59 21.19 -24.99
C ILE A 135 -21.00 21.80 -24.87
N CYS A 136 -21.49 22.00 -23.63
CA CYS A 136 -22.82 22.51 -23.36
C CYS A 136 -22.86 24.01 -23.09
N ASP A 137 -21.73 24.72 -23.20
CA ASP A 137 -21.59 26.15 -22.84
C ASP A 137 -22.21 26.49 -21.47
N PHE A 138 -21.99 25.57 -20.49
CA PHE A 138 -22.58 25.71 -19.15
C PHE A 138 -21.76 26.64 -18.26
N PRO A 139 -22.30 27.78 -17.80
CA PRO A 139 -21.53 28.78 -17.04
C PRO A 139 -21.66 28.62 -15.51
N GLY A 140 -22.50 27.69 -15.04
CA GLY A 140 -22.79 27.50 -13.62
C GLY A 140 -21.79 26.59 -12.90
N THR A 141 -22.08 26.33 -11.62
CA THR A 141 -21.31 25.37 -10.78
C THR A 141 -22.00 24.02 -10.78
N LEU A 142 -21.22 22.94 -10.91
CA LEU A 142 -21.68 21.57 -10.70
C LEU A 142 -21.14 21.01 -9.37
N HIS A 143 -22.04 20.45 -8.57
CA HIS A 143 -21.72 19.68 -7.38
C HIS A 143 -21.73 18.20 -7.73
N ILE A 144 -20.62 17.52 -7.48
CA ILE A 144 -20.41 16.11 -7.82
C ILE A 144 -20.23 15.33 -6.53
N LEU A 145 -21.16 14.43 -6.24
CA LEU A 145 -21.13 13.55 -5.08
C LEU A 145 -20.86 12.14 -5.54
N ILE A 146 -19.72 11.58 -5.13
CA ILE A 146 -19.34 10.19 -5.42
C ILE A 146 -19.79 9.30 -4.26
N SER A 147 -20.47 8.21 -4.55
CA SER A 147 -20.97 7.27 -3.54
C SER A 147 -20.71 5.82 -3.95
N VAL A 148 -20.56 4.95 -2.95
CA VAL A 148 -20.39 3.50 -3.12
C VAL A 148 -21.33 2.81 -2.16
N PRO A 149 -22.51 2.31 -2.59
CA PRO A 149 -23.55 1.82 -1.69
C PRO A 149 -23.06 0.82 -0.64
N ASP A 150 -22.18 -0.11 -1.04
CA ASP A 150 -21.61 -1.17 -0.19
C ASP A 150 -20.23 -0.78 0.40
N GLY A 151 -19.80 0.47 0.24
CA GLY A 151 -18.44 0.93 0.55
C GLY A 151 -18.07 0.80 2.03
N GLU A 152 -19.01 0.94 2.94
CA GLU A 152 -18.76 0.77 4.38
C GLU A 152 -18.38 -0.69 4.70
N ALA A 153 -19.17 -1.66 4.21
CA ALA A 153 -18.89 -3.08 4.41
C ALA A 153 -17.60 -3.54 3.69
N LEU A 154 -17.33 -2.97 2.51
CA LEU A 154 -16.11 -3.25 1.76
C LEU A 154 -14.86 -2.72 2.49
N ALA A 155 -14.96 -1.56 3.12
CA ALA A 155 -13.84 -0.92 3.83
C ALA A 155 -13.27 -1.81 4.93
N GLU A 156 -14.10 -2.60 5.63
CA GLU A 156 -13.67 -3.54 6.67
C GLU A 156 -12.71 -4.62 6.15
N ARG A 157 -12.75 -4.90 4.85
CA ARG A 157 -11.90 -5.88 4.16
C ARG A 157 -10.69 -5.24 3.48
N THR A 158 -10.45 -3.96 3.70
CA THR A 158 -9.35 -3.18 3.13
C THR A 158 -8.43 -2.65 4.21
N PHE A 159 -7.34 -1.99 3.81
CA PHE A 159 -6.46 -1.27 4.74
C PHE A 159 -7.03 0.09 5.20
N ASN A 160 -8.17 0.54 4.69
CA ASN A 160 -8.72 1.86 4.96
C ASN A 160 -8.88 2.17 6.45
N PRO A 161 -9.49 1.29 7.28
CA PRO A 161 -9.63 1.57 8.72
C PRO A 161 -8.27 1.75 9.42
N ARG A 162 -7.27 0.94 9.06
CA ARG A 162 -5.91 1.04 9.58
C ARG A 162 -5.25 2.38 9.19
N LEU A 163 -5.50 2.85 7.99
CA LEU A 163 -5.00 4.13 7.47
C LEU A 163 -5.80 5.34 8.00
N GLY A 164 -6.82 5.13 8.84
CA GLY A 164 -7.65 6.22 9.35
C GLY A 164 -8.60 6.79 8.30
N ILE A 165 -9.08 5.95 7.39
CA ILE A 165 -10.18 6.27 6.47
C ILE A 165 -11.43 5.58 7.01
N VAL A 166 -12.41 6.37 7.42
CA VAL A 166 -13.59 5.89 8.16
C VAL A 166 -14.87 6.12 7.36
N GLY A 167 -15.82 5.18 7.45
CA GLY A 167 -17.16 5.31 6.82
C GLY A 167 -17.22 4.89 5.35
N GLY A 168 -16.15 4.28 4.81
CA GLY A 168 -16.18 3.76 3.46
C GLY A 168 -14.82 3.49 2.85
N ILE A 169 -14.82 3.19 1.54
CA ILE A 169 -13.59 2.96 0.76
C ILE A 169 -13.00 4.26 0.24
N SER A 170 -11.74 4.18 -0.20
CA SER A 170 -11.08 5.26 -0.95
C SER A 170 -11.43 5.17 -2.45
N ILE A 171 -11.58 6.33 -3.06
CA ILE A 171 -11.61 6.48 -4.53
C ILE A 171 -10.18 6.80 -4.95
N LEU A 172 -9.51 5.82 -5.56
CA LEU A 172 -8.07 5.87 -5.85
C LEU A 172 -7.74 5.32 -7.25
N GLY A 173 -6.48 5.49 -7.65
CA GLY A 173 -5.91 4.96 -8.87
C GLY A 173 -5.09 6.01 -9.61
N THR A 174 -3.75 5.85 -9.58
CA THR A 174 -2.81 6.80 -10.20
C THR A 174 -2.76 6.69 -11.72
N THR A 175 -2.91 5.46 -12.24
CA THR A 175 -2.88 5.17 -13.68
C THR A 175 -4.27 5.04 -14.31
N GLY A 176 -5.31 4.93 -13.47
CA GLY A 176 -6.68 4.60 -13.89
C GLY A 176 -6.91 3.12 -14.20
N ILE A 177 -5.86 2.31 -14.23
CA ILE A 177 -5.87 0.88 -14.58
C ILE A 177 -5.50 0.05 -13.35
N VAL A 178 -6.17 -1.08 -13.18
CA VAL A 178 -5.78 -2.13 -12.22
C VAL A 178 -4.93 -3.15 -12.96
N GLU A 179 -3.68 -3.25 -12.55
CA GLU A 179 -2.76 -4.30 -13.01
C GLU A 179 -2.79 -5.43 -11.98
N PRO A 180 -3.22 -6.65 -12.35
CA PRO A 180 -3.32 -7.75 -11.40
C PRO A 180 -2.00 -8.04 -10.71
N MET A 181 -2.04 -8.22 -9.37
CA MET A 181 -0.88 -8.50 -8.52
C MET A 181 0.25 -7.46 -8.62
N SER A 182 -0.09 -6.20 -8.77
CA SER A 182 0.86 -5.11 -8.96
C SER A 182 1.78 -4.92 -7.76
N SER A 183 3.09 -5.17 -7.95
CA SER A 183 4.14 -4.79 -6.99
C SER A 183 4.14 -3.29 -6.70
N GLN A 184 3.73 -2.47 -7.67
CA GLN A 184 3.65 -1.02 -7.51
C GLN A 184 2.56 -0.63 -6.50
N ALA A 185 1.41 -1.30 -6.50
CA ALA A 185 0.34 -1.03 -5.53
C ALA A 185 0.79 -1.33 -4.09
N LEU A 186 1.54 -2.42 -3.87
CA LEU A 186 2.12 -2.74 -2.57
C LEU A 186 3.14 -1.69 -2.12
N LYS A 187 4.01 -1.22 -3.02
CA LYS A 187 4.98 -0.16 -2.73
C LYS A 187 4.30 1.17 -2.38
N GLU A 188 3.22 1.52 -3.07
CA GLU A 188 2.43 2.72 -2.73
C GLU A 188 1.79 2.60 -1.34
N THR A 189 1.29 1.43 -0.96
CA THR A 189 0.77 1.20 0.41
C THR A 189 1.87 1.40 1.46
N ILE A 190 3.06 0.85 1.25
CA ILE A 190 4.22 1.05 2.13
C ILE A 190 4.54 2.55 2.27
N ARG A 191 4.57 3.28 1.16
CA ARG A 191 4.84 4.72 1.14
C ARG A 191 3.78 5.50 1.92
N VAL A 192 2.52 5.14 1.79
CA VAL A 192 1.42 5.77 2.54
C VAL A 192 1.56 5.50 4.04
N GLU A 193 1.82 4.28 4.47
CA GLU A 193 2.03 3.95 5.89
C GLU A 193 3.23 4.73 6.48
N LEU A 194 4.35 4.81 5.76
CA LEU A 194 5.51 5.61 6.18
C LEU A 194 5.16 7.11 6.29
N ARG A 195 4.44 7.68 5.32
CA ARG A 195 3.99 9.08 5.36
C ARG A 195 3.12 9.36 6.58
N GLN A 196 2.23 8.45 6.93
CA GLN A 196 1.39 8.58 8.12
C GLN A 196 2.23 8.62 9.40
N GLN A 197 3.13 7.63 9.59
CA GLN A 197 4.02 7.62 10.75
C GLN A 197 4.83 8.93 10.84
N ARG A 198 5.30 9.43 9.70
CA ARG A 198 6.05 10.70 9.67
C ARG A 198 5.19 11.91 9.99
N ALA A 199 3.95 11.96 9.49
CA ALA A 199 2.98 13.04 9.78
C ALA A 199 2.50 13.03 11.23
N GLU A 200 2.49 11.86 11.89
CA GLU A 200 2.23 11.70 13.32
C GLU A 200 3.45 12.08 14.20
N GLY A 201 4.54 12.55 13.59
CA GLY A 201 5.73 13.04 14.29
C GLY A 201 6.79 11.97 14.57
N GLN A 202 6.61 10.74 14.09
CA GLN A 202 7.60 9.69 14.30
C GLN A 202 8.89 9.98 13.53
N THR A 203 10.02 9.81 14.18
CA THR A 203 11.37 9.99 13.60
C THR A 203 12.08 8.67 13.33
N ILE A 204 11.56 7.57 13.87
CA ILE A 204 12.05 6.20 13.68
C ILE A 204 10.97 5.43 12.92
N ALA A 205 11.30 4.89 11.75
CA ALA A 205 10.43 3.99 11.02
C ALA A 205 10.52 2.58 11.61
N ALA A 206 9.44 2.07 12.20
CA ALA A 206 9.34 0.68 12.58
C ALA A 206 8.81 -0.13 11.39
N VAL A 207 9.56 -1.14 10.94
CA VAL A 207 9.30 -1.87 9.70
C VAL A 207 9.38 -3.37 9.93
N SER A 208 8.44 -4.13 9.35
CA SER A 208 8.49 -5.58 9.34
C SER A 208 8.03 -6.16 8.00
N PRO A 209 8.62 -7.26 7.51
CA PRO A 209 8.19 -7.91 6.28
C PRO A 209 6.79 -8.53 6.33
N GLY A 210 6.25 -8.78 7.53
CA GLY A 210 4.94 -9.38 7.73
C GLY A 210 4.64 -9.61 9.22
N ASN A 211 3.66 -10.46 9.51
CA ASN A 211 3.13 -10.65 10.86
C ASN A 211 3.70 -11.87 11.60
N TYR A 212 4.69 -12.57 11.04
CA TYR A 212 5.27 -13.78 11.63
C TYR A 212 6.00 -13.45 12.92
N GLY A 213 5.95 -12.62 13.67
CA GLY A 213 6.65 -12.35 14.93
C GLY A 213 5.82 -11.51 15.89
N LEU A 214 4.51 -11.41 15.64
CA LEU A 214 3.60 -10.68 16.51
C LEU A 214 3.75 -11.16 17.96
N ASP A 215 3.59 -12.47 18.18
CA ASP A 215 3.66 -13.07 19.51
C ASP A 215 5.05 -12.91 20.13
N PHE A 216 6.11 -13.15 19.35
CA PHE A 216 7.48 -13.00 19.81
C PHE A 216 7.78 -11.57 20.28
N MET A 217 7.49 -10.58 19.46
CA MET A 217 7.77 -9.18 19.79
C MET A 217 6.91 -8.69 20.96
N GLN A 218 5.66 -9.12 21.03
CA GLN A 218 4.77 -8.77 22.13
C GLN A 218 5.20 -9.41 23.45
N GLN A 219 5.54 -10.71 23.44
CA GLN A 219 5.91 -11.44 24.67
C GLN A 219 7.30 -11.07 25.17
N THR A 220 8.25 -10.87 24.24
CA THR A 220 9.66 -10.63 24.60
C THR A 220 9.93 -9.17 24.94
N TYR A 221 9.30 -8.24 24.20
CA TYR A 221 9.62 -6.81 24.29
C TYR A 221 8.43 -5.91 24.61
N GLY A 222 7.21 -6.45 24.68
CA GLY A 222 6.00 -5.65 24.84
C GLY A 222 5.67 -4.78 23.62
N TYR A 223 6.30 -5.07 22.48
CA TYR A 223 6.12 -4.29 21.26
C TYR A 223 5.05 -4.91 20.34
N ASP A 224 4.02 -4.11 20.04
CA ASP A 224 2.98 -4.47 19.08
C ASP A 224 3.52 -4.29 17.64
N LEU A 225 3.86 -5.41 17.00
CA LEU A 225 4.40 -5.42 15.64
C LEU A 225 3.38 -4.92 14.60
N ASP A 226 2.08 -4.87 14.92
CA ASP A 226 1.07 -4.30 14.02
C ASP A 226 1.20 -2.78 13.86
N ARG A 227 1.90 -2.12 14.77
CA ARG A 227 2.29 -0.71 14.63
C ARG A 227 3.38 -0.48 13.59
N SER A 228 4.06 -1.55 13.16
CA SER A 228 5.13 -1.46 12.15
C SER A 228 4.54 -1.41 10.73
N VAL A 229 5.20 -0.66 9.85
CA VAL A 229 4.95 -0.67 8.41
C VAL A 229 5.25 -2.05 7.83
N LYS A 230 4.30 -2.61 7.11
CA LYS A 230 4.43 -3.96 6.51
C LYS A 230 5.11 -3.86 5.14
N CYS A 231 6.43 -4.03 5.08
CA CYS A 231 7.20 -3.87 3.85
C CYS A 231 7.13 -5.06 2.88
N SER A 232 6.45 -6.15 3.22
CA SER A 232 6.39 -7.38 2.42
C SER A 232 7.80 -7.89 2.07
N ASN A 233 8.14 -7.92 0.79
CA ASN A 233 9.45 -8.32 0.29
C ASN A 233 10.35 -7.12 -0.08
N PHE A 234 9.82 -5.89 -0.03
CA PHE A 234 10.45 -4.68 -0.57
C PHE A 234 11.32 -3.95 0.47
N ILE A 235 12.27 -4.67 1.09
CA ILE A 235 13.13 -4.10 2.15
C ILE A 235 13.93 -2.92 1.61
N GLY A 236 14.58 -3.08 0.45
CA GLY A 236 15.42 -2.03 -0.12
C GLY A 236 14.65 -0.76 -0.46
N GLU A 237 13.52 -0.90 -1.15
CA GLU A 237 12.67 0.26 -1.49
C GLU A 237 12.08 0.93 -0.25
N THR A 238 11.79 0.14 0.80
CA THR A 238 11.30 0.70 2.07
C THR A 238 12.37 1.54 2.78
N ILE A 239 13.63 1.11 2.74
CA ILE A 239 14.77 1.91 3.24
C ILE A 239 14.87 3.23 2.48
N ASP A 240 14.78 3.18 1.14
CA ASP A 240 14.85 4.39 0.32
C ASP A 240 13.69 5.35 0.61
N MET A 241 12.46 4.83 0.69
CA MET A 241 11.27 5.63 1.02
C MET A 241 11.37 6.28 2.39
N ALA A 242 11.86 5.55 3.41
CA ALA A 242 12.03 6.12 4.74
C ALA A 242 13.07 7.24 4.76
N ALA A 243 14.19 7.07 4.03
CA ALA A 243 15.19 8.11 3.87
C ALA A 243 14.65 9.36 3.14
N GLU A 244 13.91 9.16 2.04
CA GLU A 244 13.25 10.24 1.28
C GLU A 244 12.24 11.03 2.13
N LEU A 245 11.52 10.34 3.02
CA LEU A 245 10.52 10.95 3.90
C LEU A 245 11.13 11.60 5.14
N GLY A 246 12.47 11.57 5.29
CA GLY A 246 13.19 12.25 6.36
C GLY A 246 13.11 11.55 7.72
N PHE A 247 12.99 10.24 7.75
CA PHE A 247 13.22 9.47 8.98
C PHE A 247 14.70 9.51 9.36
N CYS A 248 14.97 9.68 10.67
CA CYS A 248 16.35 9.67 11.17
C CYS A 248 16.88 8.24 11.34
N ALA A 249 15.99 7.29 11.63
CA ALA A 249 16.33 5.90 11.83
C ALA A 249 15.23 4.96 11.33
N MET A 250 15.60 3.69 11.13
CA MET A 250 14.69 2.57 10.85
C MET A 250 15.06 1.38 11.73
N LEU A 251 14.06 0.74 12.32
CA LEU A 251 14.18 -0.57 12.95
C LEU A 251 13.47 -1.60 12.08
N LEU A 252 14.24 -2.50 11.46
CA LEU A 252 13.73 -3.63 10.70
C LEU A 252 13.65 -4.87 11.60
N THR A 253 12.44 -5.43 11.76
CA THR A 253 12.22 -6.62 12.58
C THR A 253 11.63 -7.73 11.73
N GLY A 254 12.26 -8.91 11.68
CA GLY A 254 11.74 -9.95 10.82
C GLY A 254 12.25 -11.35 11.10
N HIS A 255 11.53 -12.33 10.55
CA HIS A 255 11.87 -13.73 10.63
C HIS A 255 13.08 -14.08 9.76
N ILE A 256 13.94 -14.98 10.26
CA ILE A 256 15.17 -15.43 9.58
C ILE A 256 14.90 -15.90 8.15
N GLY A 257 13.77 -16.56 7.89
CA GLY A 257 13.40 -17.07 6.56
C GLY A 257 13.34 -15.99 5.46
N LYS A 258 13.18 -14.71 5.83
CA LYS A 258 13.31 -13.58 4.90
C LYS A 258 14.63 -12.83 5.09
N LEU A 259 15.01 -12.54 6.33
CA LEU A 259 16.14 -11.65 6.60
C LEU A 259 17.51 -12.29 6.32
N ILE A 260 17.63 -13.61 6.31
CA ILE A 260 18.85 -14.28 5.85
C ILE A 260 19.25 -13.84 4.43
N LYS A 261 18.29 -13.57 3.54
CA LYS A 261 18.57 -13.11 2.17
C LYS A 261 19.27 -11.75 2.15
N VAL A 262 19.01 -10.90 3.15
CA VAL A 262 19.69 -9.61 3.30
C VAL A 262 21.19 -9.80 3.57
N ALA A 263 21.60 -10.89 4.25
CA ALA A 263 23.01 -11.23 4.44
C ALA A 263 23.74 -11.49 3.11
N GLY A 264 23.00 -11.81 2.04
CA GLY A 264 23.51 -11.91 0.67
C GLY A 264 23.34 -10.63 -0.16
N GLY A 265 22.84 -9.54 0.44
CA GLY A 265 22.55 -8.27 -0.27
C GLY A 265 21.25 -8.29 -1.07
N ILE A 266 20.40 -9.31 -0.90
CA ILE A 266 19.11 -9.44 -1.59
C ILE A 266 18.09 -8.57 -0.86
N MET A 267 17.74 -7.43 -1.47
CA MET A 267 16.89 -6.40 -0.87
C MET A 267 15.40 -6.55 -1.23
N ASN A 268 15.08 -7.32 -2.26
CA ASN A 268 13.74 -7.85 -2.51
C ASN A 268 13.74 -9.33 -2.16
N THR A 269 13.14 -9.67 -1.01
CA THR A 269 13.23 -11.03 -0.43
C THR A 269 12.22 -12.01 -1.03
N HIS A 270 11.53 -11.65 -2.13
CA HIS A 270 10.65 -12.56 -2.84
C HIS A 270 11.46 -13.73 -3.43
N SER A 271 10.94 -14.95 -3.34
CA SER A 271 11.66 -16.16 -3.83
C SER A 271 11.87 -16.15 -5.35
N HIS A 272 11.06 -15.42 -6.09
CA HIS A 272 11.24 -15.23 -7.54
C HIS A 272 12.50 -14.43 -7.89
N GLU A 273 12.95 -13.51 -7.00
CA GLU A 273 14.18 -12.73 -7.21
C GLU A 273 15.43 -13.54 -6.87
N GLY A 274 15.30 -14.43 -5.91
CA GLY A 274 16.37 -15.33 -5.49
C GLY A 274 16.02 -16.01 -4.18
N ASP A 275 16.41 -17.27 -4.00
CA ASP A 275 16.28 -17.95 -2.72
C ASP A 275 17.58 -17.89 -1.92
N CYS A 276 18.59 -18.60 -2.26
CA CYS A 276 19.93 -18.60 -1.66
C CYS A 276 19.98 -18.72 -0.11
N ARG A 277 18.89 -19.10 0.56
CA ARG A 277 18.81 -19.15 2.03
C ARG A 277 19.79 -20.18 2.60
N MET A 278 19.79 -21.37 2.00
CA MET A 278 20.61 -22.47 2.45
C MET A 278 22.08 -22.24 2.13
N GLU A 279 22.38 -21.69 0.96
CA GLU A 279 23.71 -21.31 0.52
C GLU A 279 24.31 -20.24 1.44
N LEU A 280 23.52 -19.27 1.88
CA LEU A 280 23.97 -18.23 2.80
C LEU A 280 24.28 -18.80 4.20
N LEU A 281 23.42 -19.70 4.72
CA LEU A 281 23.69 -20.40 5.99
C LEU A 281 24.90 -21.32 5.87
N ALA A 282 25.02 -22.07 4.77
CA ALA A 282 26.19 -22.93 4.54
C ALA A 282 27.50 -22.12 4.42
N ALA A 283 27.45 -20.96 3.74
CA ALA A 283 28.60 -20.07 3.64
C ALA A 283 29.01 -19.48 5.00
N ALA A 284 28.06 -19.12 5.86
CA ALA A 284 28.32 -18.75 7.26
C ALA A 284 28.93 -19.96 8.02
N GLY A 285 28.34 -21.14 7.86
CA GLY A 285 28.86 -22.39 8.49
C GLY A 285 30.28 -22.73 8.08
N ILE A 286 30.69 -22.49 6.83
CA ILE A 286 32.07 -22.68 6.38
C ILE A 286 33.02 -21.74 7.14
N ARG A 287 32.66 -20.49 7.35
CA ARG A 287 33.48 -19.51 8.10
C ARG A 287 33.63 -19.90 9.56
N GLU A 288 32.57 -20.51 10.12
CA GLU A 288 32.55 -20.96 11.52
C GLU A 288 33.01 -22.41 11.73
N ASN A 289 33.62 -23.03 10.71
CA ASN A 289 34.19 -24.39 10.77
C ASN A 289 33.14 -25.46 11.11
N VAL A 290 31.92 -25.34 10.57
CA VAL A 290 30.88 -26.38 10.65
C VAL A 290 31.33 -27.61 9.85
N SER A 291 30.95 -28.80 10.29
CA SER A 291 31.34 -30.03 9.62
C SER A 291 30.78 -30.10 8.19
N LEU A 292 31.57 -30.73 7.28
CA LEU A 292 31.08 -30.89 5.88
C LEU A 292 29.79 -31.70 5.81
N GLU A 293 29.56 -32.61 6.75
CA GLU A 293 28.33 -33.40 6.84
C GLU A 293 27.12 -32.49 7.14
N CYS A 294 27.27 -31.62 8.13
CA CYS A 294 26.22 -30.65 8.49
C CYS A 294 25.98 -29.64 7.35
N LEU A 295 27.03 -29.13 6.71
CA LEU A 295 26.89 -28.22 5.55
C LEU A 295 26.09 -28.84 4.41
N LYS A 296 26.28 -30.13 4.14
CA LYS A 296 25.48 -30.85 3.15
C LYS A 296 24.02 -30.95 3.57
N LYS A 297 23.76 -31.28 4.86
CA LYS A 297 22.38 -31.30 5.39
C LYS A 297 21.71 -29.93 5.29
N ILE A 298 22.41 -28.83 5.60
CA ILE A 298 21.91 -27.47 5.45
C ILE A 298 21.48 -27.21 4.01
N LEU A 299 22.31 -27.57 3.02
CA LEU A 299 22.00 -27.36 1.59
C LEU A 299 20.79 -28.16 1.11
N ASP A 300 20.50 -29.30 1.74
CA ASP A 300 19.33 -30.14 1.41
C ASP A 300 18.05 -29.68 2.10
N CYS A 301 18.12 -28.74 3.06
CA CYS A 301 16.95 -28.22 3.79
C CYS A 301 16.03 -27.37 2.92
N VAL A 302 14.73 -27.43 3.20
CA VAL A 302 13.72 -26.58 2.55
C VAL A 302 13.47 -25.30 3.37
N THR A 303 13.60 -25.38 4.69
CA THR A 303 13.30 -24.28 5.61
C THR A 303 14.50 -23.87 6.44
N THR A 304 14.56 -22.58 6.81
CA THR A 304 15.60 -22.08 7.72
C THR A 304 15.50 -22.67 9.11
N GLU A 305 14.31 -23.05 9.57
CA GLU A 305 14.11 -23.71 10.86
C GLU A 305 14.79 -25.10 10.89
N GLU A 306 14.64 -25.88 9.81
CA GLU A 306 15.29 -27.18 9.65
C GLU A 306 16.81 -27.03 9.60
N ALA A 307 17.33 -26.06 8.85
CA ALA A 307 18.76 -25.79 8.80
C ALA A 307 19.33 -25.36 10.17
N LEU A 308 18.61 -24.50 10.90
CA LEU A 308 18.98 -24.09 12.25
C LEU A 308 19.04 -25.28 13.23
N ALA A 309 18.17 -26.28 13.08
CA ALA A 309 18.20 -27.47 13.93
C ALA A 309 19.50 -28.28 13.75
N PHE A 310 20.00 -28.44 12.52
CA PHE A 310 21.28 -29.09 12.26
C PHE A 310 22.47 -28.26 12.80
N ILE A 311 22.42 -26.94 12.64
CA ILE A 311 23.41 -26.01 13.14
C ILE A 311 23.45 -25.99 14.67
N ASP A 312 22.31 -26.01 15.33
CA ASP A 312 22.17 -26.03 16.78
C ASP A 312 22.69 -27.35 17.37
N ALA A 313 22.42 -28.47 16.70
CA ALA A 313 22.95 -29.79 17.10
C ALA A 313 24.48 -29.87 17.07
N GLU A 314 25.17 -29.06 16.27
CA GLU A 314 26.63 -28.92 16.29
C GLU A 314 27.14 -27.85 17.27
N GLY A 315 26.23 -27.17 17.99
CA GLY A 315 26.61 -26.10 18.94
C GLY A 315 27.18 -24.84 18.25
N LYS A 316 26.79 -24.59 16.99
CA LYS A 316 27.31 -23.51 16.15
C LYS A 316 26.30 -22.39 15.82
N LYS A 317 25.13 -22.44 16.46
CA LYS A 317 24.05 -21.52 16.12
C LYS A 317 24.40 -20.05 16.42
N GLU A 318 24.99 -19.81 17.58
CA GLU A 318 25.37 -18.46 18.01
C GLU A 318 26.44 -17.89 17.07
N ASP A 319 27.52 -18.64 16.78
CA ASP A 319 28.63 -18.21 15.91
C ASP A 319 28.12 -17.88 14.49
N ILE A 320 27.28 -18.75 13.90
CA ILE A 320 26.70 -18.56 12.55
C ILE A 320 25.76 -17.37 12.53
N MET A 321 24.98 -17.19 13.57
CA MET A 321 24.06 -16.05 13.63
C MET A 321 24.80 -14.73 13.82
N GLU A 322 25.92 -14.71 14.55
CA GLU A 322 26.79 -13.53 14.67
C GLU A 322 27.36 -13.14 13.30
N ASP A 323 27.98 -14.05 12.54
CA ASP A 323 28.45 -13.80 11.17
C ASP A 323 27.30 -13.34 10.24
N THR A 324 26.14 -13.97 10.36
CA THR A 324 24.95 -13.61 9.57
C THR A 324 24.50 -12.18 9.89
N MET A 325 24.46 -11.80 11.17
CA MET A 325 24.06 -10.47 11.60
C MET A 325 25.05 -9.39 11.15
N GLU A 326 26.35 -9.67 11.16
CA GLU A 326 27.36 -8.77 10.61
C GLU A 326 27.13 -8.48 9.12
N LYS A 327 26.78 -9.52 8.34
CA LYS A 327 26.45 -9.37 6.92
C LYS A 327 25.14 -8.59 6.70
N ILE A 328 24.11 -8.87 7.50
CA ILE A 328 22.85 -8.12 7.46
C ILE A 328 23.12 -6.65 7.74
N ASP A 329 23.83 -6.32 8.83
CA ASP A 329 24.20 -4.96 9.21
C ASP A 329 24.96 -4.23 8.09
N PHE A 330 25.96 -4.91 7.52
CA PHE A 330 26.73 -4.36 6.40
C PHE A 330 25.85 -3.98 5.20
N TYR A 331 24.99 -4.90 4.74
CA TYR A 331 24.20 -4.65 3.55
C TYR A 331 23.07 -3.65 3.79
N LEU A 332 22.46 -3.63 4.99
CA LEU A 332 21.47 -2.62 5.36
C LEU A 332 22.10 -1.23 5.38
N LYS A 333 23.26 -1.06 6.04
CA LYS A 333 24.00 0.21 6.07
C LYS A 333 24.46 0.65 4.67
N LYS A 334 24.91 -0.31 3.85
CA LYS A 334 25.26 -0.05 2.45
C LYS A 334 24.08 0.49 1.66
N ARG A 335 22.87 -0.08 1.83
CA ARG A 335 21.65 0.43 1.17
C ARG A 335 21.22 1.79 1.71
N ALA A 336 21.28 1.98 3.01
CA ALA A 336 20.96 3.25 3.64
C ALA A 336 21.91 4.38 3.20
N ALA A 337 23.17 4.05 2.87
CA ALA A 337 24.20 4.96 2.37
C ALA A 337 24.37 6.22 3.24
N GLY A 338 24.24 6.08 4.56
CA GLY A 338 24.34 7.19 5.52
C GLY A 338 23.13 8.14 5.55
N ARG A 339 22.08 7.89 4.78
CA ARG A 339 20.87 8.73 4.72
C ARG A 339 20.00 8.60 5.97
N LEU A 340 20.02 7.45 6.64
CA LEU A 340 19.38 7.19 7.93
C LEU A 340 20.16 6.11 8.69
N GLN A 341 20.02 6.09 10.01
CA GLN A 341 20.48 4.98 10.83
C GLN A 341 19.57 3.79 10.59
N ILE A 342 20.11 2.57 10.41
CA ILE A 342 19.31 1.37 10.26
C ILE A 342 19.79 0.28 11.20
N GLU A 343 18.86 -0.34 11.88
CA GLU A 343 19.10 -1.45 12.81
C GLU A 343 18.14 -2.59 12.51
N CYS A 344 18.50 -3.79 12.94
CA CYS A 344 17.75 -5.00 12.62
C CYS A 344 17.62 -5.94 13.83
N ILE A 345 16.45 -6.58 13.96
CA ILE A 345 16.17 -7.69 14.87
C ILE A 345 15.75 -8.89 14.04
N VAL A 346 16.46 -10.00 14.20
CA VAL A 346 16.17 -11.28 13.52
C VAL A 346 15.71 -12.31 14.53
N TYR A 347 14.60 -12.96 14.25
CA TYR A 347 14.03 -13.99 15.11
C TYR A 347 13.61 -15.23 14.31
N SER A 348 13.35 -16.30 15.03
CA SER A 348 12.76 -17.55 14.58
C SER A 348 11.55 -17.86 15.47
N ASN A 349 10.54 -18.55 14.93
CA ASN A 349 9.40 -18.99 15.73
C ASN A 349 9.79 -20.09 16.74
N THR A 350 10.79 -20.88 16.41
CA THR A 350 11.25 -22.00 17.25
C THR A 350 12.31 -21.55 18.26
N TYR A 351 13.25 -20.72 17.84
CA TYR A 351 14.45 -20.35 18.65
C TYR A 351 14.34 -18.94 19.27
N GLY A 352 13.26 -18.21 19.03
CA GLY A 352 13.10 -16.85 19.54
C GLY A 352 14.08 -15.87 18.90
N LEU A 353 14.73 -15.04 19.69
CA LEU A 353 15.76 -14.10 19.22
C LEU A 353 16.97 -14.85 18.67
N LEU A 354 17.32 -14.57 17.43
CA LEU A 354 18.52 -15.11 16.78
C LEU A 354 19.67 -14.10 16.71
N GLY A 355 19.37 -12.82 16.70
CA GLY A 355 20.38 -11.77 16.74
C GLY A 355 19.79 -10.38 16.50
N MET A 356 20.58 -9.37 16.86
CA MET A 356 20.26 -7.97 16.63
C MET A 356 21.52 -7.15 16.35
N THR A 357 21.36 -6.07 15.58
CA THR A 357 22.44 -5.11 15.36
C THR A 357 22.68 -4.25 16.60
N ALA A 358 23.84 -3.61 16.68
CA ALA A 358 24.39 -3.01 17.90
C ALA A 358 23.46 -2.00 18.61
N LYS A 359 22.63 -1.26 17.88
CA LYS A 359 21.72 -0.24 18.45
C LYS A 359 20.24 -0.58 18.28
N ALA A 360 19.91 -1.82 17.91
CA ALA A 360 18.52 -2.24 17.69
C ALA A 360 17.69 -2.13 18.96
N GLU A 361 18.24 -2.52 20.11
CA GLU A 361 17.57 -2.41 21.41
C GLU A 361 17.31 -0.95 21.81
N GLU A 362 18.25 -0.04 21.53
CA GLU A 362 18.07 1.40 21.77
C GLU A 362 16.92 1.95 20.95
N LEU A 363 16.86 1.62 19.65
CA LEU A 363 15.78 2.04 18.79
C LEU A 363 14.45 1.45 19.24
N LEU A 364 14.43 0.18 19.63
CA LEU A 364 13.20 -0.47 20.10
C LEU A 364 12.64 0.22 21.34
N ARG A 365 13.49 0.56 22.34
CA ARG A 365 13.07 1.29 23.55
C ARG A 365 12.48 2.67 23.22
N ARG A 366 12.91 3.31 22.15
CA ARG A 366 12.38 4.60 21.70
C ARG A 366 11.05 4.48 20.94
N LEU A 367 10.69 3.27 20.50
CA LEU A 367 9.42 2.97 19.83
C LEU A 367 8.33 2.48 20.81
N LEU A 368 8.72 2.03 22.01
CA LEU A 368 7.81 1.65 23.10
C LEU A 368 7.23 2.90 23.78
#